data_96a52937b15433e20a67c782b5d5b71d
#
_entry.id   96a52937b15433e20a67c782b5d5b71d
#
_cell.length_a   1.000
_cell.length_b   1.000
_cell.length_c   1.000
_cell.angle_alpha   90.00
_cell.angle_beta   90.00
_cell.angle_gamma   90.00
#
_symmetry.space_group_name_H-M   'P 1'
#
loop_
_entity.id
_entity.type
_entity.pdbx_description
1 polymer ?
#
loop_
_entity_poly.entity_id
_entity_poly.type
_entity_poly.pdbx_seq_one_letter_code
_entity_poly.pdbx_strand_id
1 'polypeptide(L)'
;MLFRSALDGVDVAYYLLHSIQEGPDLERTEASVARGFASAARECGVSRLVYLGGLAPQIPSRQMSPHMRSRVEVGEILRSSGVPTAELRAAVVIGSGSASFEMLRYLTERLPAMITPRWVRQRTQPIAIRDVLRYLVAAADLPAEVNRAFDIGGPEVLT
;
A
#
# COMPACT_ATOMS: atom_id res chain seq x y z
N MET A 1 20.49 -7.12 -8.98
CA MET A 1 20.76 -8.55 -8.75
C MET A 1 19.94 -9.16 -7.60
N LEU A 2 19.64 -8.40 -6.54
CA LEU A 2 18.99 -8.95 -5.33
C LEU A 2 17.58 -9.54 -5.58
N PHE A 3 16.74 -8.88 -6.36
CA PHE A 3 15.37 -9.35 -6.60
C PHE A 3 15.31 -10.55 -7.56
N ARG A 4 16.25 -10.67 -8.49
CA ARG A 4 16.21 -11.69 -9.53
C ARG A 4 16.29 -13.12 -8.96
N SER A 5 17.19 -13.36 -8.01
CA SER A 5 17.30 -14.67 -7.35
C SER A 5 16.10 -15.03 -6.47
N ALA A 6 15.42 -14.03 -5.93
CA ALA A 6 14.22 -14.23 -5.11
C ALA A 6 12.94 -14.45 -5.94
N LEU A 7 12.94 -14.03 -7.22
CA LEU A 7 11.79 -14.11 -8.12
C LEU A 7 11.92 -15.24 -9.15
N ASP A 8 13.01 -15.98 -9.14
CA ASP A 8 13.23 -17.11 -10.05
C ASP A 8 12.23 -18.25 -9.72
N GLY A 9 11.46 -18.66 -10.72
CA GLY A 9 10.43 -19.69 -10.57
C GLY A 9 9.18 -19.26 -9.77
N VAL A 10 8.98 -17.95 -9.54
CA VAL A 10 7.84 -17.40 -8.82
C VAL A 10 6.73 -17.00 -9.78
N ASP A 11 5.52 -17.51 -9.59
CA ASP A 11 4.33 -17.15 -10.37
C ASP A 11 3.70 -15.85 -9.90
N VAL A 12 3.58 -15.66 -8.57
CA VAL A 12 2.93 -14.49 -7.95
C VAL A 12 3.88 -13.85 -6.95
N ALA A 13 4.10 -12.55 -7.08
CA ALA A 13 4.95 -11.82 -6.16
C ALA A 13 4.20 -10.68 -5.47
N TYR A 14 4.36 -10.58 -4.14
CA TYR A 14 3.77 -9.54 -3.32
C TYR A 14 4.79 -8.44 -3.05
N TYR A 15 4.45 -7.22 -3.43
CA TYR A 15 5.23 -6.03 -3.09
C TYR A 15 4.64 -5.35 -1.86
N LEU A 16 5.24 -5.59 -0.69
CA LEU A 16 4.78 -5.06 0.59
C LEU A 16 5.84 -4.14 1.23
N LEU A 17 6.83 -3.73 0.44
CA LEU A 17 7.90 -2.85 0.90
C LEU A 17 7.43 -1.41 0.97
N HIS A 18 7.76 -0.76 2.07
CA HIS A 18 7.65 0.69 2.21
C HIS A 18 8.68 1.18 3.24
N SER A 19 9.22 2.36 3.03
CA SER A 19 10.12 2.98 3.98
C SER A 19 9.33 3.63 5.11
N ILE A 20 9.75 3.36 6.35
CA ILE A 20 9.26 4.04 7.55
C ILE A 20 10.12 5.30 7.79
N GLN A 21 11.31 5.35 7.21
CA GLN A 21 12.23 6.48 7.37
C GLN A 21 11.76 7.68 6.57
N GLU A 22 11.62 8.81 7.26
CA GLU A 22 11.40 10.11 6.64
C GLU A 22 12.74 10.69 6.18
N GLY A 23 12.75 11.27 4.98
CA GLY A 23 13.94 11.93 4.46
C GLY A 23 13.71 12.51 3.08
N PRO A 24 14.58 13.44 2.63
CA PRO A 24 14.42 14.13 1.35
C PRO A 24 14.48 13.19 0.14
N ASP A 25 15.07 12.01 0.29
CA ASP A 25 15.25 11.03 -0.78
C ASP A 25 14.24 9.86 -0.74
N LEU A 26 13.24 9.91 0.15
CA LEU A 26 12.25 8.83 0.31
C LEU A 26 11.58 8.45 -1.02
N GLU A 27 10.98 9.41 -1.71
CA GLU A 27 10.25 9.18 -2.96
C GLU A 27 11.16 8.57 -4.03
N ARG A 28 12.37 9.10 -4.18
CA ARG A 28 13.36 8.61 -5.13
C ARG A 28 13.80 7.17 -4.82
N THR A 29 14.06 6.89 -3.55
CA THR A 29 14.52 5.57 -3.10
C THR A 29 13.41 4.52 -3.32
N GLU A 30 12.18 4.79 -2.88
CA GLU A 30 11.06 3.87 -3.07
C GLU A 30 10.76 3.63 -4.55
N ALA A 31 10.76 4.68 -5.36
CA ALA A 31 10.58 4.55 -6.81
C ALA A 31 11.71 3.72 -7.47
N SER A 32 12.96 3.88 -7.03
CA SER A 32 14.09 3.10 -7.53
C SER A 32 13.96 1.62 -7.18
N VAL A 33 13.59 1.32 -5.93
CA VAL A 33 13.36 -0.06 -5.46
C VAL A 33 12.21 -0.71 -6.22
N ALA A 34 11.09 0.01 -6.40
CA ALA A 34 9.93 -0.49 -7.14
C ALA A 34 10.27 -0.78 -8.60
N ARG A 35 11.03 0.11 -9.27
CA ARG A 35 11.50 -0.12 -10.65
C ARG A 35 12.41 -1.35 -10.76
N GLY A 36 13.34 -1.50 -9.81
CA GLY A 36 14.22 -2.67 -9.76
C GLY A 36 13.47 -3.98 -9.55
N PHE A 37 12.49 -3.99 -8.65
CA PHE A 37 11.61 -5.14 -8.43
C PHE A 37 10.76 -5.45 -9.66
N ALA A 38 10.11 -4.46 -10.25
CA ALA A 38 9.27 -4.60 -11.43
C ALA A 38 10.04 -5.15 -12.65
N SER A 39 11.27 -4.65 -12.86
CA SER A 39 12.15 -5.17 -13.94
C SER A 39 12.51 -6.63 -13.69
N ALA A 40 12.91 -6.98 -12.48
CA ALA A 40 13.26 -8.35 -12.14
C ALA A 40 12.06 -9.31 -12.26
N ALA A 41 10.87 -8.87 -11.82
CA ALA A 41 9.64 -9.66 -11.94
C ALA A 41 9.31 -9.96 -13.40
N ARG A 42 9.40 -8.96 -14.28
CA ARG A 42 9.19 -9.15 -15.72
C ARG A 42 10.22 -10.08 -16.32
N GLU A 43 11.51 -9.92 -15.99
CA GLU A 43 12.60 -10.74 -16.50
C GLU A 43 12.51 -12.21 -16.05
N CYS A 44 12.00 -12.46 -14.85
CA CYS A 44 11.78 -13.80 -14.31
C CYS A 44 10.45 -14.43 -14.76
N GLY A 45 9.61 -13.72 -15.52
CA GLY A 45 8.34 -14.25 -16.02
C GLY A 45 7.25 -14.35 -14.94
N VAL A 46 7.33 -13.54 -13.89
CA VAL A 46 6.27 -13.47 -12.87
C VAL A 46 4.94 -13.12 -13.54
N SER A 47 3.91 -13.91 -13.30
CA SER A 47 2.60 -13.78 -13.95
C SER A 47 1.71 -12.74 -13.28
N ARG A 48 1.94 -12.43 -11.99
CA ARG A 48 1.11 -11.50 -11.22
C ARG A 48 1.92 -10.77 -10.15
N LEU A 49 1.72 -9.44 -10.07
CA LEU A 49 2.13 -8.65 -8.92
C LEU A 49 0.91 -8.28 -8.08
N VAL A 50 1.07 -8.34 -6.77
CA VAL A 50 0.09 -7.84 -5.80
C VAL A 50 0.77 -6.78 -4.94
N TYR A 51 0.22 -5.57 -4.92
CA TYR A 51 0.75 -4.44 -4.16
C TYR A 51 -0.27 -3.95 -3.14
N LEU A 52 0.14 -3.79 -1.89
CA LEU A 52 -0.66 -3.13 -0.86
C LEU A 52 -0.22 -1.67 -0.73
N GLY A 53 -0.97 -0.80 -1.37
CA GLY A 53 -0.77 0.65 -1.34
C GLY A 53 -1.65 1.37 -0.32
N GLY A 54 -1.54 2.70 -0.29
CA GLY A 54 -2.43 3.56 0.47
C GLY A 54 -3.58 4.11 -0.37
N LEU A 55 -4.72 4.36 0.26
CA LEU A 55 -5.85 5.02 -0.39
C LEU A 55 -5.44 6.42 -0.85
N ALA A 56 -5.46 6.64 -2.16
CA ALA A 56 -5.04 7.92 -2.75
C ALA A 56 -6.20 8.93 -2.66
N PRO A 57 -6.00 10.08 -2.01
CA PRO A 57 -7.00 11.14 -2.02
C PRO A 57 -7.12 11.74 -3.43
N GLN A 58 -8.33 12.14 -3.82
CA GLN A 58 -8.57 12.83 -5.10
C GLN A 58 -8.17 14.31 -5.02
N ILE A 59 -6.90 14.57 -4.76
CA ILE A 59 -6.30 15.90 -4.70
C ILE A 59 -5.06 15.95 -5.59
N PRO A 60 -4.66 17.15 -6.06
CA PRO A 60 -3.42 17.30 -6.82
C PRO A 60 -2.20 16.77 -6.07
N SER A 61 -1.28 16.09 -6.76
CA SER A 61 -0.08 15.48 -6.16
C SER A 61 0.74 16.45 -5.28
N ARG A 62 0.79 17.74 -5.65
CA ARG A 62 1.47 18.79 -4.86
C ARG A 62 0.87 19.02 -3.47
N GLN A 63 -0.36 18.58 -3.24
CA GLN A 63 -1.06 18.71 -1.94
C GLN A 63 -0.98 17.41 -1.13
N MET A 64 -0.48 16.34 -1.72
CA MET A 64 -0.27 15.08 -1.01
C MET A 64 0.98 15.15 -0.13
N SER A 65 0.98 14.40 0.97
CA SER A 65 2.22 14.18 1.74
C SER A 65 3.25 13.41 0.90
N PRO A 66 4.56 13.53 1.20
CA PRO A 66 5.61 12.77 0.51
C PRO A 66 5.34 11.26 0.52
N HIS A 67 4.92 10.71 1.65
CA HIS A 67 4.53 9.30 1.77
C HIS A 67 3.41 8.91 0.83
N MET A 68 2.37 9.75 0.72
CA MET A 68 1.25 9.44 -0.16
C MET A 68 1.66 9.52 -1.63
N ARG A 69 2.45 10.52 -2.01
CA ARG A 69 2.99 10.62 -3.38
C ARG A 69 3.83 9.39 -3.73
N SER A 70 4.73 8.97 -2.84
CA SER A 70 5.55 7.78 -3.05
C SER A 70 4.70 6.53 -3.27
N ARG A 71 3.65 6.31 -2.46
CA ARG A 71 2.76 5.16 -2.62
C ARG A 71 2.03 5.15 -3.95
N VAL A 72 1.54 6.32 -4.39
CA VAL A 72 0.89 6.47 -5.70
C VAL A 72 1.89 6.18 -6.83
N GLU A 73 3.10 6.76 -6.76
CA GLU A 73 4.16 6.52 -7.75
C GLU A 73 4.58 5.05 -7.83
N VAL A 74 4.75 4.39 -6.68
CA VAL A 74 5.06 2.95 -6.63
C VAL A 74 3.96 2.13 -7.31
N GLY A 75 2.70 2.41 -7.03
CA GLY A 75 1.57 1.75 -7.69
C GLY A 75 1.58 1.94 -9.20
N GLU A 76 1.88 3.15 -9.69
CA GLU A 76 2.00 3.45 -11.12
C GLU A 76 3.18 2.70 -11.76
N ILE A 77 4.34 2.66 -11.11
CA ILE A 77 5.53 1.92 -11.58
C ILE A 77 5.20 0.43 -11.74
N LEU A 78 4.60 -0.19 -10.72
CA LEU A 78 4.27 -1.61 -10.76
C LEU A 78 3.24 -1.93 -11.85
N ARG A 79 2.16 -1.16 -11.98
CA ARG A 79 1.14 -1.34 -13.02
C ARG A 79 1.66 -1.09 -14.44
N SER A 80 2.68 -0.25 -14.58
CA SER A 80 3.32 0.05 -15.87
C SER A 80 4.46 -0.91 -16.21
N SER A 81 4.75 -1.91 -15.38
CA SER A 81 5.88 -2.83 -15.52
C SER A 81 5.77 -3.80 -16.70
N GLY A 82 4.57 -4.01 -17.21
CA GLY A 82 4.26 -5.08 -18.18
C GLY A 82 3.87 -6.41 -17.51
N VAL A 83 3.94 -6.50 -16.16
CA VAL A 83 3.41 -7.63 -15.39
C VAL A 83 2.03 -7.22 -14.84
N PRO A 84 0.96 -8.01 -15.07
CA PRO A 84 -0.37 -7.73 -14.51
C PRO A 84 -0.30 -7.49 -13.00
N THR A 85 -0.78 -6.33 -12.56
CA THR A 85 -0.63 -5.88 -11.18
C THR A 85 -2.00 -5.58 -10.55
N ALA A 86 -2.31 -6.23 -9.44
CA ALA A 86 -3.42 -5.87 -8.57
C ALA A 86 -2.91 -4.95 -7.46
N GLU A 87 -3.25 -3.66 -7.53
CA GLU A 87 -2.94 -2.69 -6.49
C GLU A 87 -4.14 -2.57 -5.54
N LEU A 88 -3.97 -3.00 -4.29
CA LEU A 88 -4.97 -2.85 -3.23
C LEU A 88 -4.66 -1.59 -2.43
N ARG A 89 -5.55 -0.61 -2.44
CA ARG A 89 -5.40 0.67 -1.74
C ARG A 89 -6.23 0.67 -0.47
N ALA A 90 -5.57 0.58 0.67
CA ALA A 90 -6.21 0.61 1.98
C ALA A 90 -6.02 1.97 2.65
N ALA A 91 -7.02 2.41 3.42
CA ALA A 91 -6.89 3.55 4.32
C ALA A 91 -6.18 3.10 5.62
N VAL A 92 -6.86 3.10 6.74
CA VAL A 92 -6.32 2.67 8.03
C VAL A 92 -6.60 1.18 8.23
N VAL A 93 -5.54 0.39 8.38
CA VAL A 93 -5.66 -1.05 8.68
C VAL A 93 -5.71 -1.25 10.19
N ILE A 94 -6.80 -1.86 10.68
CA ILE A 94 -7.04 -2.16 12.08
C ILE A 94 -6.70 -3.63 12.35
N GLY A 95 -5.83 -3.86 13.32
CA GLY A 95 -5.48 -5.22 13.74
C GLY A 95 -4.49 -5.22 14.90
N SER A 96 -4.40 -6.33 15.62
CA SER A 96 -3.39 -6.52 16.65
C SER A 96 -1.99 -6.44 16.02
N GLY A 97 -1.10 -5.64 16.60
CA GLY A 97 0.23 -5.37 16.06
C GLY A 97 0.30 -4.22 15.06
N SER A 98 -0.81 -3.57 14.71
CA SER A 98 -0.79 -2.32 13.96
C SER A 98 -0.32 -1.18 14.85
N ALA A 99 0.89 -0.68 14.62
CA ALA A 99 1.47 0.41 15.42
C ALA A 99 0.55 1.66 15.46
N SER A 100 -0.07 1.99 14.34
CA SER A 100 -1.00 3.12 14.24
C SER A 100 -2.27 2.91 15.07
N PHE A 101 -2.82 1.70 15.06
CA PHE A 101 -4.01 1.37 15.85
C PHE A 101 -3.71 1.32 17.34
N GLU A 102 -2.62 0.68 17.73
CA GLU A 102 -2.20 0.61 19.15
C GLU A 102 -1.88 2.00 19.71
N MET A 103 -1.28 2.88 18.92
CA MET A 103 -1.05 4.27 19.32
C MET A 103 -2.36 5.03 19.55
N LEU A 104 -3.32 4.93 18.62
CA LEU A 104 -4.64 5.55 18.75
C LEU A 104 -5.38 5.02 19.99
N ARG A 105 -5.38 3.71 20.18
CA ARG A 105 -5.99 3.06 21.35
C ARG A 105 -5.37 3.58 22.64
N TYR A 106 -4.05 3.56 22.74
CA TYR A 106 -3.33 4.04 23.92
C TYR A 106 -3.63 5.50 24.25
N LEU A 107 -3.66 6.37 23.22
CA LEU A 107 -4.00 7.78 23.41
C LEU A 107 -5.42 7.98 23.88
N THR A 108 -6.40 7.27 23.32
CA THR A 108 -7.81 7.40 23.69
C THR A 108 -8.12 6.82 25.08
N GLU A 109 -7.41 5.78 25.48
CA GLU A 109 -7.59 5.17 26.80
C GLU A 109 -6.94 5.97 27.95
N ARG A 110 -5.88 6.74 27.65
CA ARG A 110 -5.06 7.42 28.67
C ARG A 110 -5.27 8.92 28.78
N LEU A 111 -5.75 9.58 27.74
CA LEU A 111 -5.93 11.02 27.75
C LEU A 111 -7.37 11.38 28.10
N PRO A 112 -7.61 12.12 29.21
CA PRO A 112 -8.96 12.55 29.61
C PRO A 112 -9.58 13.58 28.65
N ALA A 113 -8.72 14.30 27.90
CA ALA A 113 -9.12 15.21 26.83
C ALA A 113 -8.02 15.23 25.77
N MET A 114 -8.40 15.22 24.50
CA MET A 114 -7.45 15.23 23.38
C MET A 114 -7.74 16.41 22.46
N ILE A 115 -6.76 17.31 22.34
CA ILE A 115 -6.81 18.38 21.32
C ILE A 115 -6.47 17.72 19.99
N THR A 116 -7.49 17.49 19.17
CA THR A 116 -7.31 16.83 17.88
C THR A 116 -7.08 17.85 16.78
N PRO A 117 -6.05 17.67 15.93
CA PRO A 117 -5.88 18.46 14.72
C PRO A 117 -7.08 18.33 13.78
N ARG A 118 -7.32 19.35 12.92
CA ARG A 118 -8.45 19.36 11.98
C ARG A 118 -8.50 18.15 11.05
N TRP A 119 -7.36 17.54 10.74
CA TRP A 119 -7.28 16.37 9.87
C TRP A 119 -7.90 15.10 10.49
N VAL A 120 -8.06 15.02 11.80
CA VAL A 120 -8.75 13.90 12.46
C VAL A 120 -10.24 13.85 12.11
N ARG A 121 -10.81 14.96 11.66
CA ARG A 121 -12.19 15.04 11.18
C ARG A 121 -12.37 14.63 9.71
N GLN A 122 -11.31 14.15 9.06
CA GLN A 122 -11.43 13.65 7.70
C GLN A 122 -12.10 12.28 7.70
N ARG A 123 -12.95 12.08 6.71
CA ARG A 123 -13.59 10.79 6.51
C ARG A 123 -12.53 9.72 6.25
N THR A 124 -12.60 8.64 7.00
CA THR A 124 -11.75 7.47 6.82
C THR A 124 -12.60 6.22 6.78
N GLN A 125 -12.16 5.22 6.04
CA GLN A 125 -12.84 3.93 5.93
C GLN A 125 -11.87 2.84 6.39
N PRO A 126 -11.79 2.60 7.72
CA PRO A 126 -10.87 1.61 8.25
C PRO A 126 -11.24 0.20 7.78
N ILE A 127 -10.22 -0.66 7.67
CA ILE A 127 -10.40 -2.06 7.26
C ILE A 127 -9.71 -2.99 8.26
N ALA A 128 -10.34 -4.10 8.60
CA ALA A 128 -9.72 -5.10 9.45
C ALA A 128 -8.57 -5.81 8.72
N ILE A 129 -7.46 -6.06 9.43
CA ILE A 129 -6.30 -6.78 8.86
C ILE A 129 -6.69 -8.12 8.26
N ARG A 130 -7.66 -8.83 8.87
CA ARG A 130 -8.15 -10.10 8.35
C ARG A 130 -8.77 -9.98 6.96
N ASP A 131 -9.47 -8.88 6.69
CA ASP A 131 -10.08 -8.63 5.39
C ASP A 131 -9.02 -8.20 4.36
N VAL A 132 -8.02 -7.41 4.78
CA VAL A 132 -6.85 -7.11 3.93
C VAL A 132 -6.14 -8.40 3.50
N LEU A 133 -5.92 -9.34 4.42
CA LEU A 133 -5.29 -10.63 4.11
C LEU A 133 -6.13 -11.45 3.12
N ARG A 134 -7.46 -11.45 3.26
CA ARG A 134 -8.36 -12.11 2.30
C ARG A 134 -8.25 -11.48 0.91
N TYR A 135 -8.22 -10.15 0.81
CA TYR A 135 -8.04 -9.46 -0.46
C TYR A 135 -6.67 -9.73 -1.08
N LEU A 136 -5.60 -9.77 -0.26
CA LEU A 136 -4.26 -10.10 -0.74
C LEU A 136 -4.22 -11.51 -1.35
N VAL A 137 -4.79 -12.49 -0.67
CA VAL A 137 -4.86 -13.87 -1.19
C VAL A 137 -5.70 -13.94 -2.46
N ALA A 138 -6.90 -13.35 -2.46
CA ALA A 138 -7.77 -13.36 -3.63
C ALA A 138 -7.18 -12.63 -4.85
N ALA A 139 -6.34 -11.62 -4.62
CA ALA A 139 -5.69 -10.87 -5.69
C ALA A 139 -4.67 -11.70 -6.47
N ALA A 140 -4.15 -12.78 -5.89
CA ALA A 140 -3.26 -13.70 -6.60
C ALA A 140 -3.96 -14.44 -7.74
N ASP A 141 -5.24 -14.79 -7.54
CA ASP A 141 -6.04 -15.60 -8.47
C ASP A 141 -6.85 -14.76 -9.47
N LEU A 142 -6.64 -13.44 -9.50
CA LEU A 142 -7.34 -12.59 -10.48
C LEU A 142 -6.95 -12.93 -11.92
N PRO A 143 -7.88 -12.82 -12.88
CA PRO A 143 -7.60 -13.03 -14.30
C PRO A 143 -6.41 -12.23 -14.81
N ALA A 144 -5.62 -12.78 -15.74
CA ALA A 144 -4.38 -12.20 -16.22
C ALA A 144 -4.55 -10.79 -16.83
N GLU A 145 -5.73 -10.47 -17.39
CA GLU A 145 -6.06 -9.17 -17.96
C GLU A 145 -6.30 -8.08 -16.91
N VAL A 146 -6.43 -8.46 -15.64
CA VAL A 146 -6.66 -7.49 -14.56
C VAL A 146 -5.34 -6.82 -14.18
N ASN A 147 -5.20 -5.55 -14.58
CA ASN A 147 -4.07 -4.69 -14.25
C ASN A 147 -4.60 -3.33 -13.79
N ARG A 148 -4.97 -3.20 -12.52
CA ARG A 148 -5.62 -2.00 -11.98
C ARG A 148 -5.51 -1.85 -10.47
N ALA A 149 -5.86 -0.66 -9.99
CA ALA A 149 -6.06 -0.39 -8.57
C ALA A 149 -7.49 -0.72 -8.11
N PHE A 150 -7.60 -1.16 -6.87
CA PHE A 150 -8.83 -1.41 -6.13
C PHE A 150 -8.76 -0.70 -4.79
N ASP A 151 -9.71 0.18 -4.52
CA ASP A 151 -9.85 0.78 -3.20
C ASP A 151 -10.56 -0.22 -2.29
N ILE A 152 -9.91 -0.58 -1.18
CA ILE A 152 -10.42 -1.54 -0.20
C ILE A 152 -10.67 -0.86 1.13
N GLY A 153 -11.80 -1.15 1.76
CA GLY A 153 -12.22 -0.56 3.02
C GLY A 153 -13.20 -1.44 3.77
N GLY A 154 -13.41 -1.16 5.03
CA GLY A 154 -14.48 -1.76 5.82
C GLY A 154 -15.86 -1.23 5.40
N PRO A 155 -16.95 -1.72 6.01
CA PRO A 155 -18.31 -1.35 5.64
C PRO A 155 -18.69 0.08 6.04
N GLU A 156 -17.98 0.69 6.99
CA GLU A 156 -18.31 1.97 7.58
C GLU A 156 -17.29 3.05 7.25
N VAL A 157 -17.82 4.25 6.94
CA VAL A 157 -17.02 5.47 6.81
C VAL A 157 -17.13 6.25 8.12
N LEU A 158 -16.02 6.41 8.81
CA LEU A 158 -15.91 7.13 10.07
C LEU A 158 -15.43 8.57 9.85
N THR A 159 -15.76 9.47 10.80
CA THR A 159 -15.33 10.88 10.84
C THR A 159 -14.72 11.19 12.19
#